data_869912e212b8383269200b7a9a3adeb7
#
_entry.id   869912e212b8383269200b7a9a3adeb7
#
_cell.length_a   1.000
_cell.length_b   1.000
_cell.length_c   1.000
_cell.angle_alpha   90.00
_cell.angle_beta   90.00
_cell.angle_gamma   90.00
#
_symmetry.space_group_name_H-M   'P 1'
#
loop_
_entity.id
_entity.type
_entity.pdbx_description
1 polymer ?
#
loop_
_entity_poly.entity_id
_entity_poly.type
_entity_poly.pdbx_seq_one_letter_code
_entity_poly.pdbx_strand_id
1 'polypeptide(L)'
;GNSGGPLINLHGEVIGMNTAILSSSGGSNGIGFAIPVNMVKSVVEDLKDDGKVQRGYLGVHIQNISPEMSKWFDIEAGQGALVAEVAEGSPAEQAGLQKDDVVVSIDGQVVKDAGALRSRVATSAPNKELKLEVLRNGERMEKSVTLGQLDSDGVASSGNAPAGSPSRLGIQLQNLDENI
;
A
#
# COMPACT_ATOMS: atom_id res chain seq x y z
N GLY A 1 -15.78 -4.07 -22.72
CA GLY A 1 -14.72 -4.11 -21.71
C GLY A 1 -14.84 -5.34 -20.83
N ASN A 2 -13.71 -5.89 -20.39
CA ASN A 2 -13.65 -7.12 -19.59
C ASN A 2 -13.38 -6.83 -18.10
N SER A 3 -13.45 -5.55 -17.69
CA SER A 3 -13.26 -5.14 -16.28
C SER A 3 -14.28 -5.83 -15.37
N GLY A 4 -13.81 -6.39 -14.25
CA GLY A 4 -14.59 -7.21 -13.33
C GLY A 4 -14.72 -8.67 -13.74
N GLY A 5 -14.36 -9.05 -14.98
CA GLY A 5 -14.36 -10.44 -15.42
C GLY A 5 -13.14 -11.22 -14.90
N PRO A 6 -13.25 -12.56 -14.83
CA PRO A 6 -12.17 -13.41 -14.35
C PRO A 6 -11.01 -13.49 -15.35
N LEU A 7 -9.78 -13.53 -14.83
CA LEU A 7 -8.60 -14.00 -15.53
C LEU A 7 -8.39 -15.48 -15.17
N ILE A 8 -8.38 -16.34 -16.16
CA ILE A 8 -8.39 -17.80 -15.99
C ILE A 8 -7.11 -18.39 -16.56
N ASN A 9 -6.51 -19.36 -15.86
CA ASN A 9 -5.39 -20.15 -16.38
C ASN A 9 -5.86 -21.32 -17.25
N LEU A 10 -4.91 -22.06 -17.83
CA LEU A 10 -5.20 -23.22 -18.71
C LEU A 10 -5.86 -24.41 -17.98
N HIS A 11 -5.89 -24.40 -16.65
CA HIS A 11 -6.56 -25.41 -15.84
C HIS A 11 -8.01 -25.01 -15.47
N GLY A 12 -8.51 -23.86 -15.99
CA GLY A 12 -9.84 -23.36 -15.67
C GLY A 12 -9.93 -22.65 -14.31
N GLU A 13 -8.81 -22.39 -13.64
CA GLU A 13 -8.78 -21.73 -12.33
C GLU A 13 -8.75 -20.22 -12.49
N VAL A 14 -9.50 -19.51 -11.66
CA VAL A 14 -9.48 -18.04 -11.60
C VAL A 14 -8.21 -17.60 -10.85
N ILE A 15 -7.32 -16.90 -11.53
CA ILE A 15 -6.05 -16.41 -11.00
C ILE A 15 -6.04 -14.90 -10.76
N GLY A 16 -7.05 -14.19 -11.27
CA GLY A 16 -7.17 -12.74 -11.09
C GLY A 16 -8.50 -12.19 -11.58
N MET A 17 -8.70 -10.89 -11.38
CA MET A 17 -9.85 -10.13 -11.86
C MET A 17 -9.35 -8.99 -12.74
N ASN A 18 -9.82 -8.92 -13.98
CA ASN A 18 -9.44 -7.88 -14.94
C ASN A 18 -9.88 -6.49 -14.45
N THR A 19 -8.99 -5.49 -14.55
CA THR A 19 -9.30 -4.12 -14.06
C THR A 19 -9.16 -3.06 -15.12
N ALA A 20 -8.00 -2.98 -15.76
CA ALA A 20 -7.67 -1.89 -16.67
C ALA A 20 -6.80 -2.37 -17.82
N ILE A 21 -6.71 -1.55 -18.86
CA ILE A 21 -5.74 -1.71 -19.94
C ILE A 21 -4.88 -0.45 -20.03
N LEU A 22 -3.64 -0.62 -20.47
CA LEU A 22 -2.83 0.54 -20.87
C LEU A 22 -3.29 0.97 -22.26
N SER A 23 -3.80 2.19 -22.37
CA SER A 23 -4.32 2.73 -23.63
C SER A 23 -4.04 4.22 -23.74
N SER A 24 -3.56 4.65 -24.90
CA SER A 24 -3.37 6.08 -25.24
C SER A 24 -4.48 6.63 -26.16
N SER A 25 -5.28 5.75 -26.77
CA SER A 25 -6.28 6.12 -27.78
C SER A 25 -7.65 5.45 -27.56
N GLY A 26 -7.90 4.81 -26.40
CA GLY A 26 -9.11 4.06 -26.12
C GLY A 26 -9.09 2.62 -26.67
N GLY A 27 -8.12 2.26 -27.50
CA GLY A 27 -7.86 0.90 -27.98
C GLY A 27 -6.89 0.13 -27.08
N SER A 28 -6.77 -1.19 -27.27
CA SER A 28 -5.81 -2.00 -26.53
C SER A 28 -4.43 -1.92 -27.15
N ASN A 29 -3.43 -1.57 -26.33
CA ASN A 29 -2.01 -1.62 -26.72
C ASN A 29 -1.36 -2.97 -26.38
N GLY A 30 -2.16 -4.01 -26.13
CA GLY A 30 -1.69 -5.35 -25.80
C GLY A 30 -1.27 -5.53 -24.34
N ILE A 31 -1.43 -4.51 -23.50
CA ILE A 31 -1.11 -4.57 -22.06
C ILE A 31 -2.41 -4.42 -21.26
N GLY A 32 -2.68 -5.39 -20.40
CA GLY A 32 -3.78 -5.38 -19.47
C GLY A 32 -3.32 -5.65 -18.04
N PHE A 33 -4.11 -5.20 -17.07
CA PHE A 33 -3.87 -5.36 -15.66
C PHE A 33 -5.00 -6.17 -15.01
N ALA A 34 -4.63 -7.03 -14.09
CA ALA A 34 -5.57 -7.79 -13.28
C ALA A 34 -5.15 -7.74 -11.81
N ILE A 35 -6.13 -7.75 -10.91
CA ILE A 35 -5.89 -7.91 -9.47
C ILE A 35 -5.68 -9.41 -9.22
N PRO A 36 -4.60 -9.83 -8.53
CA PRO A 36 -4.39 -11.22 -8.16
C PRO A 36 -5.55 -11.78 -7.33
N VAL A 37 -5.95 -13.02 -7.57
CA VAL A 37 -7.11 -13.63 -6.90
C VAL A 37 -7.00 -13.66 -5.37
N ASN A 38 -5.79 -13.76 -4.83
CA ASN A 38 -5.58 -13.76 -3.37
C ASN A 38 -5.95 -12.39 -2.76
N MET A 39 -5.69 -11.28 -3.45
CA MET A 39 -6.15 -9.95 -3.02
C MET A 39 -7.67 -9.82 -3.15
N VAL A 40 -8.25 -10.37 -4.22
CA VAL A 40 -9.71 -10.38 -4.41
C VAL A 40 -10.39 -11.13 -3.28
N LYS A 41 -9.86 -12.30 -2.87
CA LYS A 41 -10.40 -13.07 -1.74
C LYS A 41 -10.40 -12.28 -0.44
N SER A 42 -9.30 -11.64 -0.08
CA SER A 42 -9.20 -10.81 1.13
C SER A 42 -10.24 -9.69 1.13
N VAL A 43 -10.37 -8.97 0.01
CA VAL A 43 -11.38 -7.90 -0.13
C VAL A 43 -12.81 -8.43 -0.02
N VAL A 44 -13.10 -9.60 -0.60
CA VAL A 44 -14.43 -10.22 -0.52
C VAL A 44 -14.75 -10.65 0.92
N GLU A 45 -13.79 -11.16 1.66
CA GLU A 45 -13.96 -11.48 3.08
C GLU A 45 -14.28 -10.24 3.90
N ASP A 46 -13.51 -9.15 3.76
CA ASP A 46 -13.78 -7.88 4.44
C ASP A 46 -15.21 -7.36 4.12
N LEU A 47 -15.60 -7.40 2.83
CA LEU A 47 -16.92 -6.94 2.41
C LEU A 47 -18.07 -7.80 2.92
N LYS A 48 -17.85 -9.10 3.12
CA LYS A 48 -18.85 -10.01 3.68
C LYS A 48 -19.03 -9.81 5.18
N ASP A 49 -17.94 -9.56 5.89
CA ASP A 49 -17.94 -9.47 7.35
C ASP A 49 -18.39 -8.09 7.82
N ASP A 50 -17.80 -7.02 7.29
CA ASP A 50 -18.01 -5.65 7.77
C ASP A 50 -18.65 -4.72 6.72
N GLY A 51 -18.86 -5.19 5.50
CA GLY A 51 -19.38 -4.37 4.39
C GLY A 51 -18.40 -3.29 3.91
N LYS A 52 -17.18 -3.27 4.43
CA LYS A 52 -16.15 -2.28 4.12
C LYS A 52 -14.78 -2.95 4.01
N VAL A 53 -13.98 -2.50 3.05
CA VAL A 53 -12.59 -2.93 2.94
C VAL A 53 -11.73 -2.14 3.94
N GLN A 54 -11.10 -2.85 4.86
CA GLN A 54 -10.19 -2.28 5.83
C GLN A 54 -8.76 -2.47 5.35
N ARG A 55 -8.01 -1.38 5.29
CA ARG A 55 -6.61 -1.40 4.85
C ARG A 55 -5.68 -0.96 5.96
N GLY A 56 -4.62 -1.73 6.17
CA GLY A 56 -3.55 -1.34 7.05
C GLY A 56 -2.82 -0.09 6.53
N TYR A 57 -2.39 0.75 7.46
CA TYR A 57 -1.65 1.97 7.20
C TYR A 57 -0.35 1.96 8.00
N LEU A 58 0.77 2.23 7.35
CA LEU A 58 2.09 2.32 7.96
C LEU A 58 2.55 3.76 8.15
N GLY A 59 2.29 4.64 7.20
CA GLY A 59 2.65 6.05 7.25
C GLY A 59 4.06 6.34 6.78
N VAL A 60 4.49 5.71 5.69
CA VAL A 60 5.79 5.96 5.05
C VAL A 60 5.63 6.23 3.56
N HIS A 61 6.45 7.14 3.05
CA HIS A 61 6.72 7.22 1.62
C HIS A 61 7.91 6.31 1.30
N ILE A 62 7.73 5.40 0.35
CA ILE A 62 8.71 4.39 0.00
C ILE A 62 9.05 4.45 -1.49
N GLN A 63 10.28 4.10 -1.81
CA GLN A 63 10.76 4.00 -3.18
C GLN A 63 11.57 2.71 -3.38
N ASN A 64 11.66 2.30 -4.65
CA ASN A 64 12.52 1.17 -5.02
C ASN A 64 13.99 1.55 -4.87
N ILE A 65 14.80 0.55 -4.55
CA ILE A 65 16.25 0.69 -4.43
C ILE A 65 16.86 0.44 -5.81
N SER A 66 17.66 1.40 -6.30
CA SER A 66 18.39 1.19 -7.55
C SER A 66 19.52 0.17 -7.39
N PRO A 67 19.99 -0.46 -8.48
CA PRO A 67 21.11 -1.40 -8.42
C PRO A 67 22.41 -0.76 -7.87
N GLU A 68 22.59 0.54 -8.05
CA GLU A 68 23.72 1.28 -7.49
C GLU A 68 23.59 1.43 -5.98
N MET A 69 22.37 1.76 -5.49
CA MET A 69 22.08 1.92 -4.06
C MET A 69 22.17 0.58 -3.31
N SER A 70 21.76 -0.54 -3.94
CA SER A 70 21.80 -1.86 -3.30
C SER A 70 23.22 -2.27 -2.87
N LYS A 71 24.24 -1.83 -3.62
CA LYS A 71 25.65 -2.06 -3.27
C LYS A 71 26.07 -1.31 -2.01
N TRP A 72 25.48 -0.13 -1.76
CA TRP A 72 25.81 0.66 -0.56
C TRP A 72 25.18 0.07 0.70
N PHE A 73 24.05 -0.61 0.54
CA PHE A 73 23.32 -1.25 1.62
C PHE A 73 23.70 -2.72 1.83
N ASP A 74 24.59 -3.28 1.01
CA ASP A 74 24.98 -4.71 1.02
C ASP A 74 23.76 -5.66 0.96
N ILE A 75 22.83 -5.34 0.04
CA ILE A 75 21.64 -6.15 -0.25
C ILE A 75 21.62 -6.55 -1.72
N GLU A 76 20.88 -7.61 -2.04
CA GLU A 76 20.70 -8.02 -3.44
C GLU A 76 20.05 -6.92 -4.27
N ALA A 77 20.50 -6.79 -5.52
CA ALA A 77 19.98 -5.77 -6.42
C ALA A 77 18.47 -5.91 -6.62
N GLY A 78 17.73 -4.83 -6.35
CA GLY A 78 16.29 -4.78 -6.48
C GLY A 78 15.52 -5.34 -5.28
N GLN A 79 16.18 -5.74 -4.20
CA GLN A 79 15.52 -6.12 -2.95
C GLN A 79 15.38 -4.94 -1.99
N GLY A 80 14.31 -4.97 -1.20
CA GLY A 80 14.02 -3.97 -0.19
C GLY A 80 13.25 -2.75 -0.69
N ALA A 81 12.79 -1.96 0.26
CA ALA A 81 12.11 -0.70 0.05
C ALA A 81 12.75 0.39 0.89
N LEU A 82 13.23 1.44 0.25
CA LEU A 82 13.82 2.60 0.93
C LEU A 82 12.71 3.50 1.48
N VAL A 83 12.80 3.86 2.74
CA VAL A 83 11.93 4.84 3.39
C VAL A 83 12.44 6.24 3.03
N ALA A 84 11.73 6.92 2.13
CA ALA A 84 12.06 8.27 1.71
C ALA A 84 11.58 9.32 2.73
N GLU A 85 10.44 9.04 3.38
CA GLU A 85 9.84 9.92 4.37
C GLU A 85 8.96 9.12 5.34
N VAL A 86 8.87 9.57 6.58
CA VAL A 86 7.95 9.03 7.61
C VAL A 86 6.96 10.13 7.96
N ALA A 87 5.67 9.81 7.88
CA ALA A 87 4.61 10.76 8.20
C ALA A 87 4.54 10.99 9.71
N GLU A 88 4.37 12.24 10.12
CA GLU A 88 4.23 12.63 11.53
C GLU A 88 2.99 11.99 12.16
N GLY A 89 3.09 11.53 13.40
CA GLY A 89 2.04 10.84 14.13
C GLY A 89 1.69 9.44 13.60
N SER A 90 2.42 8.94 12.61
CA SER A 90 2.16 7.66 11.97
C SER A 90 2.59 6.46 12.82
N PRO A 91 2.04 5.25 12.54
CA PRO A 91 2.54 4.01 13.11
C PRO A 91 4.04 3.76 12.90
N ALA A 92 4.55 4.16 11.74
CA ALA A 92 5.97 4.05 11.41
C ALA A 92 6.84 4.92 12.32
N GLU A 93 6.43 6.17 12.56
CA GLU A 93 7.13 7.07 13.47
C GLU A 93 7.12 6.52 14.91
N GLN A 94 5.94 6.05 15.38
CA GLN A 94 5.79 5.47 16.72
C GLN A 94 6.68 4.23 16.91
N ALA A 95 6.90 3.44 15.86
CA ALA A 95 7.81 2.30 15.87
C ALA A 95 9.29 2.70 15.73
N GLY A 96 9.56 3.98 15.53
CA GLY A 96 10.92 4.51 15.37
C GLY A 96 11.56 4.20 14.03
N LEU A 97 10.74 4.05 12.96
CA LEU A 97 11.22 4.09 11.59
C LEU A 97 11.70 5.50 11.27
N GLN A 98 12.71 5.61 10.43
CA GLN A 98 13.32 6.86 10.05
C GLN A 98 13.51 6.93 8.54
N LYS A 99 13.68 8.14 8.04
CA LYS A 99 14.16 8.35 6.68
C LYS A 99 15.49 7.62 6.47
N ASP A 100 15.68 7.10 5.28
CA ASP A 100 16.85 6.33 4.83
C ASP A 100 16.96 4.91 5.44
N ASP A 101 15.95 4.45 6.19
CA ASP A 101 15.81 3.03 6.52
C ASP A 101 15.49 2.22 5.26
N VAL A 102 16.04 1.03 5.15
CA VAL A 102 15.68 0.06 4.11
C VAL A 102 14.92 -1.09 4.75
N VAL A 103 13.64 -1.24 4.41
CA VAL A 103 12.83 -2.39 4.84
C VAL A 103 13.19 -3.59 3.98
N VAL A 104 13.79 -4.62 4.57
CA VAL A 104 14.28 -5.81 3.88
C VAL A 104 13.40 -7.04 4.07
N SER A 105 12.66 -7.13 5.19
CA SER A 105 11.68 -8.20 5.39
C SER A 105 10.48 -7.73 6.23
N ILE A 106 9.35 -8.46 6.10
CA ILE A 106 8.15 -8.33 6.92
C ILE A 106 7.74 -9.73 7.38
N ASP A 107 7.57 -9.92 8.69
CA ASP A 107 7.22 -11.21 9.31
C ASP A 107 8.12 -12.34 8.79
N GLY A 108 9.42 -12.09 8.63
CA GLY A 108 10.41 -13.02 8.11
C GLY A 108 10.34 -13.28 6.60
N GLN A 109 9.47 -12.60 5.86
CA GLN A 109 9.41 -12.70 4.40
C GLN A 109 10.10 -11.53 3.73
N VAL A 110 10.99 -11.83 2.81
CA VAL A 110 11.78 -10.83 2.08
C VAL A 110 10.88 -9.87 1.32
N VAL A 111 11.17 -8.58 1.44
CA VAL A 111 10.56 -7.50 0.66
C VAL A 111 11.32 -7.38 -0.66
N LYS A 112 10.67 -7.74 -1.77
CA LYS A 112 11.29 -7.67 -3.10
C LYS A 112 11.45 -6.23 -3.60
N ASP A 113 10.45 -5.39 -3.37
CA ASP A 113 10.40 -4.00 -3.83
C ASP A 113 9.41 -3.17 -3.00
N ALA A 114 9.33 -1.87 -3.26
CA ALA A 114 8.39 -0.96 -2.61
C ALA A 114 6.92 -1.33 -2.88
N GLY A 115 6.61 -1.92 -4.05
CA GLY A 115 5.28 -2.40 -4.39
C GLY A 115 4.87 -3.58 -3.51
N ALA A 116 5.78 -4.53 -3.28
CA ALA A 116 5.56 -5.67 -2.40
C ALA A 116 5.31 -5.23 -0.95
N LEU A 117 6.10 -4.28 -0.43
CA LEU A 117 5.89 -3.69 0.90
C LEU A 117 4.51 -3.03 1.00
N ARG A 118 4.16 -2.16 0.04
CA ARG A 118 2.86 -1.47 0.01
C ARG A 118 1.69 -2.46 -0.03
N SER A 119 1.77 -3.46 -0.90
CA SER A 119 0.73 -4.49 -1.04
C SER A 119 0.53 -5.26 0.26
N ARG A 120 1.63 -5.65 0.92
CA ARG A 120 1.56 -6.41 2.17
C ARG A 120 0.96 -5.60 3.32
N VAL A 121 1.33 -4.34 3.45
CA VAL A 121 0.73 -3.43 4.44
C VAL A 121 -0.76 -3.24 4.16
N ALA A 122 -1.13 -2.93 2.90
CA ALA A 122 -2.51 -2.66 2.51
C ALA A 122 -3.45 -3.88 2.65
N THR A 123 -2.93 -5.11 2.54
CA THR A 123 -3.69 -6.34 2.72
C THR A 123 -3.68 -6.86 4.16
N SER A 124 -2.92 -6.24 5.05
CA SER A 124 -2.95 -6.54 6.47
C SER A 124 -4.07 -5.75 7.16
N ALA A 125 -4.74 -6.39 8.12
CA ALA A 125 -5.79 -5.74 8.89
C ALA A 125 -5.24 -4.55 9.70
N PRO A 126 -6.01 -3.48 9.91
CA PRO A 126 -5.70 -2.46 10.91
C PRO A 126 -5.47 -3.06 12.29
N ASN A 127 -4.66 -2.41 13.09
CA ASN A 127 -4.23 -2.85 14.43
C ASN A 127 -3.42 -4.16 14.46
N LYS A 128 -3.10 -4.74 13.31
CA LYS A 128 -2.17 -5.88 13.25
C LYS A 128 -0.76 -5.40 13.53
N GLU A 129 -0.05 -6.12 14.38
CA GLU A 129 1.39 -5.95 14.57
C GLU A 129 2.15 -6.66 13.45
N LEU A 130 3.08 -5.94 12.81
CA LEU A 130 4.01 -6.47 11.82
C LEU A 130 5.44 -6.33 12.35
N LYS A 131 6.25 -7.35 12.14
CA LYS A 131 7.68 -7.32 12.40
C LYS A 131 8.44 -6.96 11.14
N LEU A 132 9.06 -5.80 11.14
CA LEU A 132 9.86 -5.30 10.05
C LEU A 132 11.34 -5.49 10.37
N GLU A 133 12.08 -6.13 9.49
CA GLU A 133 13.53 -6.07 9.52
C GLU A 133 13.98 -4.90 8.67
N VAL A 134 14.70 -3.96 9.28
CA VAL A 134 15.19 -2.77 8.60
C VAL A 134 16.71 -2.71 8.67
N LEU A 135 17.31 -2.20 7.62
CA LEU A 135 18.73 -1.88 7.56
C LEU A 135 18.87 -0.37 7.72
N ARG A 136 19.64 0.06 8.75
CA ARG A 136 19.96 1.46 9.04
C ARG A 136 21.45 1.59 9.25
N ASN A 137 22.11 2.43 8.46
CA ASN A 137 23.57 2.65 8.54
C ASN A 137 24.40 1.36 8.48
N GLY A 138 23.94 0.36 7.70
CA GLY A 138 24.61 -0.93 7.59
C GLY A 138 24.29 -1.94 8.70
N GLU A 139 23.50 -1.57 9.70
CA GLU A 139 23.07 -2.47 10.78
C GLU A 139 21.63 -2.95 10.58
N ARG A 140 21.40 -4.25 10.76
CA ARG A 140 20.06 -4.85 10.73
C ARG A 140 19.41 -4.75 12.09
N MET A 141 18.17 -4.30 12.12
CA MET A 141 17.38 -4.21 13.34
C MET A 141 15.94 -4.62 13.09
N GLU A 142 15.29 -5.18 14.10
CA GLU A 142 13.86 -5.51 14.07
C GLU A 142 13.05 -4.35 14.66
N LYS A 143 11.96 -4.01 13.99
CA LYS A 143 10.97 -3.01 14.42
C LYS A 143 9.60 -3.65 14.42
N SER A 144 8.90 -3.63 15.55
CA SER A 144 7.50 -3.99 15.65
C SER A 144 6.64 -2.76 15.40
N VAL A 145 5.72 -2.86 14.44
CA VAL A 145 4.84 -1.75 14.06
C VAL A 145 3.39 -2.23 14.11
N THR A 146 2.57 -1.58 14.92
CA THR A 146 1.13 -1.79 14.90
C THR A 146 0.52 -0.92 13.81
N LEU A 147 -0.10 -1.52 12.79
CA LEU A 147 -0.68 -0.79 11.66
C LEU A 147 -1.85 0.09 12.11
N GLY A 148 -1.93 1.28 11.57
CA GLY A 148 -3.12 2.11 11.61
C GLY A 148 -4.15 1.68 10.59
N GLN A 149 -5.28 2.38 10.55
CA GLN A 149 -6.31 2.23 9.51
C GLN A 149 -6.14 3.32 8.46
N LEU A 150 -6.20 2.93 7.20
CA LEU A 150 -6.34 3.87 6.09
C LEU A 150 -7.83 4.01 5.79
N ASP A 151 -8.41 5.18 6.09
CA ASP A 151 -9.79 5.46 5.76
C ASP A 151 -9.98 5.56 4.23
N SER A 152 -11.17 5.21 3.76
CA SER A 152 -11.52 5.17 2.33
C SER A 152 -11.34 6.51 1.60
N ASP A 153 -11.22 7.60 2.34
CA ASP A 153 -10.98 8.95 1.81
C ASP A 153 -9.48 9.32 1.71
N GLY A 154 -8.58 8.33 1.91
CA GLY A 154 -7.13 8.53 1.81
C GLY A 154 -6.52 9.33 2.99
N VAL A 155 -7.29 9.57 4.04
CA VAL A 155 -6.84 10.23 5.27
C VAL A 155 -6.52 9.16 6.31
N ALA A 156 -5.29 9.15 6.81
CA ALA A 156 -4.87 8.23 7.86
C ALA A 156 -5.54 8.59 9.18
N SER A 157 -6.30 7.66 9.75
CA SER A 157 -6.74 7.74 11.14
C SER A 157 -5.68 7.09 12.02
N SER A 158 -4.81 7.88 12.64
CA SER A 158 -4.05 7.43 13.79
C SER A 158 -5.02 7.31 14.97
N GLY A 159 -5.07 6.15 15.61
CA GLY A 159 -6.06 5.76 16.62
C GLY A 159 -6.11 6.58 17.92
N ASN A 160 -5.79 7.86 17.89
CA ASN A 160 -5.86 8.75 19.05
C ASN A 160 -6.22 10.21 18.67
N ALA A 161 -7.05 10.44 17.64
CA ALA A 161 -7.60 11.76 17.39
C ALA A 161 -8.93 11.93 18.16
N PRO A 162 -9.11 13.03 18.93
CA PRO A 162 -10.39 13.33 19.56
C PRO A 162 -11.47 13.52 18.50
N ALA A 163 -12.60 12.84 18.67
CA ALA A 163 -13.77 13.00 17.82
C ALA A 163 -14.19 14.47 17.76
N GLY A 164 -14.04 15.12 16.60
CA GLY A 164 -14.57 16.48 16.47
C GLY A 164 -13.92 17.43 15.48
N SER A 165 -13.19 16.96 14.47
CA SER A 165 -12.77 17.87 13.39
C SER A 165 -13.43 17.47 12.07
N PRO A 166 -14.28 18.35 11.47
CA PRO A 166 -14.82 18.08 10.14
C PRO A 166 -13.66 18.09 9.12
N SER A 167 -13.52 17.00 8.39
CA SER A 167 -12.61 16.92 7.24
C SER A 167 -12.96 18.01 6.24
N ARG A 168 -12.12 19.05 6.14
CA ARG A 168 -12.25 20.06 5.10
C ARG A 168 -11.77 19.47 3.78
N LEU A 169 -12.71 18.97 2.98
CA LEU A 169 -12.48 18.89 1.55
C LEU A 169 -12.16 20.31 1.05
N GLY A 170 -10.95 20.53 0.54
CA GLY A 170 -10.52 21.82 -0.02
C GLY A 170 -11.19 22.16 -1.35
N ILE A 171 -12.49 21.88 -1.48
CA ILE A 171 -13.30 22.21 -2.66
C ILE A 171 -14.29 23.31 -2.22
N GLN A 172 -14.10 24.51 -2.74
CA GLN A 172 -15.12 25.56 -2.68
C GLN A 172 -16.11 25.29 -3.84
N LEU A 173 -17.31 24.88 -3.49
CA LEU A 173 -18.43 24.82 -4.45
C LEU A 173 -19.04 26.23 -4.52
N GLN A 174 -18.99 26.84 -5.70
CA GLN A 174 -19.68 28.10 -5.99
C GLN A 174 -20.98 27.76 -6.72
N ASN A 175 -22.11 28.27 -6.22
CA ASN A 175 -23.39 28.16 -6.93
C ASN A 175 -23.28 28.89 -8.27
N LEU A 176 -23.66 28.22 -9.35
CA LEU A 176 -23.90 28.87 -10.64
C LEU A 176 -25.17 29.70 -10.51
N ASP A 177 -25.04 31.01 -10.51
CA ASP A 177 -26.18 31.90 -10.62
C ASP A 177 -26.84 31.69 -11.98
N GLU A 178 -28.17 31.52 -11.96
CA GLU A 178 -29.01 31.47 -13.14
C GLU A 178 -29.06 32.84 -13.83
N ASN A 179 -28.04 33.19 -14.60
CA ASN A 179 -28.10 34.29 -15.55
C ASN A 179 -27.03 34.09 -16.64
N ILE A 180 -27.35 33.24 -17.60
CA ILE A 180 -26.98 33.40 -19.03
C ILE A 180 -28.17 32.94 -19.85
#